data_ae1d6451c167f91ca6964e268714cd65
#
_entry.id   ae1d6451c167f91ca6964e268714cd65
#
_cell.length_a   1.000
_cell.length_b   1.000
_cell.length_c   1.000
_cell.angle_alpha   90.00
_cell.angle_beta   90.00
_cell.angle_gamma   90.00
#
_symmetry.space_group_name_H-M   'P 1'
#
loop_
_entity.id
_entity.type
_entity.pdbx_description
1 polymer ?
#
loop_
_entity_poly.entity_id
_entity_poly.type
_entity_poly.pdbx_seq_one_letter_code
_entity_poly.pdbx_strand_id
1 'polypeptide(L)'
;MKAEVINCPNPAIEIAAEPAAGKKTDRDVPVNIDKGNDKALRIAENKFEKSNFKSDAQINIFKGKITKNLIEVIAKVIFTIFAFVAVAAVISITVYMFIKGLPALGEVGIAQILFGTVWAPTAAEPHFGILYVILTSLVGTAMAIVIGVPIGVLTAVFLAEVAPQKLSKVVKPAIELLAGIPSIVYGLIGIMVLNPLMFKLEKIIFAGSKTHQFTGGSNLISAVLVLAVMILPTVINISESSLRAVPKHYKAASLAMGATHIQTIFKVIIPAAKSGILTAVVLGIGRAIGEAMAITLVAGSAVNVPLPFNSVRFLTTAIVSEMAYSADTHRRVLFTIGLVLFVFIMIINLVLNRMMKKGEKADG
;
A
#
# COMPACT_ATOMS: atom_id res chain seq x y z
N MET A 1 3.59 -34.84 22.19
CA MET A 1 2.14 -35.16 22.22
C MET A 1 1.76 -35.53 20.82
N LYS A 2 1.45 -36.81 20.59
CA LYS A 2 1.18 -37.45 19.28
C LYS A 2 -0.21 -37.02 18.78
N ALA A 3 -0.32 -36.61 17.53
CA ALA A 3 -1.59 -36.42 16.85
C ALA A 3 -1.98 -37.74 16.17
N GLU A 4 -3.13 -38.30 16.57
CA GLU A 4 -3.75 -39.47 15.99
C GLU A 4 -4.41 -39.12 14.65
N VAL A 5 -4.11 -39.95 13.67
CA VAL A 5 -4.73 -39.94 12.34
C VAL A 5 -6.00 -40.79 12.44
N ILE A 6 -7.16 -40.16 12.27
CA ILE A 6 -8.46 -40.88 12.18
C ILE A 6 -8.62 -41.34 10.75
N ASN A 7 -8.57 -42.66 10.58
CA ASN A 7 -8.79 -43.42 9.35
C ASN A 7 -10.30 -43.77 9.27
N CYS A 8 -11.01 -43.25 8.27
CA CYS A 8 -12.41 -43.67 8.02
C CYS A 8 -12.41 -44.71 6.89
N PRO A 9 -13.01 -45.90 7.12
CA PRO A 9 -13.08 -46.93 6.09
C PRO A 9 -14.27 -46.71 5.14
N ASN A 10 -14.01 -46.93 3.88
CA ASN A 10 -14.98 -46.96 2.79
C ASN A 10 -15.70 -48.33 2.79
N PRO A 11 -17.03 -48.41 2.81
CA PRO A 11 -17.73 -49.69 2.66
C PRO A 11 -17.88 -50.01 1.16
N ALA A 12 -17.09 -50.97 0.68
CA ALA A 12 -17.35 -51.65 -0.59
C ALA A 12 -18.56 -52.56 -0.45
N ILE A 13 -19.56 -52.33 -1.27
CA ILE A 13 -20.70 -53.26 -1.42
C ILE A 13 -20.27 -54.40 -2.35
N GLU A 14 -20.02 -55.54 -1.76
CA GLU A 14 -19.75 -56.82 -2.39
C GLU A 14 -21.10 -57.50 -2.73
N ILE A 15 -21.42 -57.58 -4.00
CA ILE A 15 -22.54 -58.41 -4.47
C ILE A 15 -21.96 -59.74 -4.96
N ALA A 16 -22.06 -60.75 -4.10
CA ALA A 16 -21.77 -62.13 -4.43
C ALA A 16 -22.85 -62.69 -5.36
N ALA A 17 -22.44 -63.19 -6.51
CA ALA A 17 -23.26 -64.05 -7.34
C ALA A 17 -22.67 -65.44 -7.32
N GLU A 18 -23.36 -66.34 -6.71
CA GLU A 18 -23.12 -67.79 -6.66
C GLU A 18 -23.55 -68.44 -7.94
N PRO A 19 -22.83 -69.43 -8.50
CA PRO A 19 -23.24 -70.11 -9.74
C PRO A 19 -24.05 -71.36 -9.42
N ALA A 20 -25.29 -71.43 -9.88
CA ALA A 20 -26.09 -72.64 -9.87
C ALA A 20 -25.78 -73.51 -11.10
N ALA A 21 -25.40 -74.75 -10.84
CA ALA A 21 -25.06 -75.80 -11.79
C ALA A 21 -26.28 -76.45 -12.45
N GLY A 22 -26.15 -76.70 -13.76
CA GLY A 22 -26.55 -77.93 -14.39
C GLY A 22 -28.00 -78.17 -14.80
N LYS A 23 -28.24 -78.10 -16.12
CA LYS A 23 -28.94 -79.25 -16.83
C LYS A 23 -28.76 -79.09 -18.34
N LYS A 24 -28.10 -80.07 -18.94
CA LYS A 24 -28.08 -80.28 -20.35
C LYS A 24 -29.46 -80.73 -20.80
N THR A 25 -30.01 -80.14 -21.85
CA THR A 25 -30.99 -80.72 -22.74
C THR A 25 -30.67 -80.26 -24.16
N ASP A 26 -30.26 -81.22 -24.93
CA ASP A 26 -30.09 -81.27 -26.39
C ASP A 26 -31.43 -80.90 -27.05
N ARG A 27 -31.41 -79.93 -27.97
CA ARG A 27 -32.25 -79.83 -29.17
C ARG A 27 -31.68 -78.79 -30.09
N ASP A 28 -31.00 -79.21 -31.09
CA ASP A 28 -30.60 -78.45 -32.29
C ASP A 28 -31.85 -77.93 -33.00
N VAL A 29 -32.05 -76.61 -32.95
CA VAL A 29 -32.92 -75.87 -33.84
C VAL A 29 -32.07 -74.83 -34.53
N PRO A 30 -31.87 -74.77 -35.82
CA PRO A 30 -31.12 -73.77 -36.50
C PRO A 30 -31.95 -72.50 -36.48
N VAL A 31 -31.59 -71.54 -35.61
CA VAL A 31 -32.12 -70.18 -35.66
C VAL A 31 -31.44 -69.43 -36.79
N ASN A 32 -32.19 -69.21 -37.84
CA ASN A 32 -31.82 -68.36 -38.96
C ASN A 32 -31.78 -66.91 -38.46
N ILE A 33 -30.59 -66.40 -38.10
CA ILE A 33 -30.42 -65.00 -37.63
C ILE A 33 -30.46 -64.10 -38.84
N ASP A 34 -31.58 -63.45 -39.04
CA ASP A 34 -31.77 -62.41 -40.05
C ASP A 34 -30.77 -61.27 -39.83
N LYS A 35 -29.77 -61.20 -40.76
CA LYS A 35 -28.69 -60.21 -40.74
C LYS A 35 -29.18 -58.75 -40.78
N GLY A 36 -30.47 -58.53 -41.01
CA GLY A 36 -31.09 -57.22 -41.01
C GLY A 36 -31.34 -56.62 -39.58
N ASN A 37 -31.56 -57.52 -38.59
CA ASN A 37 -31.94 -57.08 -37.24
C ASN A 37 -30.73 -56.65 -36.38
N ASP A 38 -29.55 -57.23 -36.66
CA ASP A 38 -28.29 -56.92 -35.95
C ASP A 38 -27.80 -55.49 -36.28
N LYS A 39 -28.03 -55.01 -37.50
CA LYS A 39 -27.68 -53.67 -37.92
C LYS A 39 -28.60 -52.60 -37.31
N ALA A 40 -29.87 -52.93 -37.14
CA ALA A 40 -30.85 -52.04 -36.49
C ALA A 40 -30.59 -51.92 -34.98
N LEU A 41 -30.24 -53.03 -34.28
CA LEU A 41 -29.83 -53.05 -32.89
C LEU A 41 -28.56 -52.22 -32.63
N ARG A 42 -27.52 -52.37 -33.42
CA ARG A 42 -26.27 -51.57 -33.31
C ARG A 42 -26.49 -50.09 -33.58
N ILE A 43 -27.43 -49.75 -34.46
CA ILE A 43 -27.80 -48.35 -34.73
C ILE A 43 -28.55 -47.77 -33.54
N ALA A 44 -29.43 -48.56 -32.93
CA ALA A 44 -30.20 -48.16 -31.74
C ALA A 44 -29.30 -48.01 -30.50
N GLU A 45 -28.36 -48.94 -30.26
CA GLU A 45 -27.35 -48.87 -29.21
C GLU A 45 -26.44 -47.63 -29.37
N ASN A 46 -25.93 -47.42 -30.56
CA ASN A 46 -25.07 -46.26 -30.84
C ASN A 46 -25.81 -44.91 -30.71
N LYS A 47 -27.13 -44.89 -30.95
CA LYS A 47 -27.98 -43.71 -30.80
C LYS A 47 -28.31 -43.48 -29.32
N PHE A 48 -28.46 -44.55 -28.54
CA PHE A 48 -28.68 -44.50 -27.10
C PHE A 48 -27.44 -44.06 -26.34
N GLU A 49 -26.27 -44.58 -26.72
CA GLU A 49 -24.97 -44.21 -26.16
C GLU A 49 -24.60 -42.75 -26.45
N LYS A 50 -24.83 -42.25 -27.67
CA LYS A 50 -24.67 -40.84 -28.02
C LYS A 50 -25.65 -39.91 -27.32
N SER A 51 -26.86 -40.40 -27.03
CA SER A 51 -27.87 -39.64 -26.28
C SER A 51 -27.45 -39.47 -24.80
N ASN A 52 -26.99 -40.55 -24.17
CA ASN A 52 -26.51 -40.52 -22.78
C ASN A 52 -25.24 -39.70 -22.64
N PHE A 53 -24.28 -39.81 -23.56
CA PHE A 53 -23.06 -38.99 -23.57
C PHE A 53 -23.37 -37.50 -23.67
N LYS A 54 -24.36 -37.10 -24.50
CA LYS A 54 -24.80 -35.72 -24.59
C LYS A 54 -25.50 -35.23 -23.30
N SER A 55 -26.29 -36.07 -22.66
CA SER A 55 -26.97 -35.79 -21.42
C SER A 55 -25.98 -35.59 -20.26
N ASP A 56 -24.99 -36.47 -20.12
CA ASP A 56 -23.96 -36.41 -19.09
C ASP A 56 -23.04 -35.21 -19.27
N ALA A 57 -22.69 -34.86 -20.52
CA ALA A 57 -21.92 -33.67 -20.84
C ALA A 57 -22.70 -32.39 -20.47
N GLN A 58 -23.99 -32.30 -20.74
CA GLN A 58 -24.84 -31.17 -20.35
C GLN A 58 -24.99 -31.04 -18.84
N ILE A 59 -25.17 -32.18 -18.14
CA ILE A 59 -25.28 -32.18 -16.66
C ILE A 59 -23.97 -31.70 -16.02
N ASN A 60 -22.80 -32.12 -16.55
CA ASN A 60 -21.49 -31.69 -16.05
C ASN A 60 -21.23 -30.21 -16.30
N ILE A 61 -21.63 -29.69 -17.46
CA ILE A 61 -21.53 -28.24 -17.78
C ILE A 61 -22.46 -27.44 -16.86
N PHE A 62 -23.67 -27.94 -16.58
CA PHE A 62 -24.65 -27.27 -15.72
C PHE A 62 -24.19 -27.26 -14.25
N LYS A 63 -23.66 -28.39 -13.74
CA LYS A 63 -23.05 -28.48 -12.40
C LYS A 63 -21.84 -27.54 -12.28
N GLY A 64 -20.95 -27.51 -13.28
CA GLY A 64 -19.80 -26.60 -13.29
C GLY A 64 -20.19 -25.11 -13.29
N LYS A 65 -21.28 -24.76 -13.96
CA LYS A 65 -21.81 -23.39 -13.99
C LYS A 65 -22.44 -22.97 -12.66
N ILE A 66 -23.19 -23.88 -12.02
CA ILE A 66 -23.79 -23.64 -10.71
C ILE A 66 -22.71 -23.47 -9.63
N THR A 67 -21.70 -24.33 -9.64
CA THR A 67 -20.59 -24.26 -8.68
C THR A 67 -19.77 -22.97 -8.85
N LYS A 68 -19.50 -22.54 -10.07
CA LYS A 68 -18.85 -21.25 -10.34
C LYS A 68 -19.67 -20.08 -9.83
N ASN A 69 -20.96 -20.03 -10.14
CA ASN A 69 -21.83 -18.96 -9.68
C ASN A 69 -21.92 -18.91 -8.14
N LEU A 70 -21.96 -20.08 -7.48
CA LEU A 70 -21.97 -20.15 -6.02
C LEU A 70 -20.67 -19.61 -5.40
N ILE A 71 -19.53 -20.00 -5.95
CA ILE A 71 -18.21 -19.53 -5.52
C ILE A 71 -18.11 -18.00 -5.72
N GLU A 72 -18.57 -17.48 -6.85
CA GLU A 72 -18.57 -16.04 -7.15
C GLU A 72 -19.46 -15.25 -6.16
N VAL A 73 -20.65 -15.79 -5.85
CA VAL A 73 -21.56 -15.17 -4.86
C VAL A 73 -20.92 -15.18 -3.47
N ILE A 74 -20.37 -16.30 -3.04
CA ILE A 74 -19.69 -16.42 -1.74
C ILE A 74 -18.51 -15.45 -1.68
N ALA A 75 -17.67 -15.41 -2.71
CA ALA A 75 -16.55 -14.49 -2.77
C ALA A 75 -17.01 -13.03 -2.71
N LYS A 76 -18.06 -12.66 -3.46
CA LYS A 76 -18.64 -11.32 -3.45
C LYS A 76 -19.16 -10.93 -2.06
N VAL A 77 -19.86 -11.83 -1.38
CA VAL A 77 -20.38 -11.60 -0.02
C VAL A 77 -19.20 -11.40 0.95
N ILE A 78 -18.21 -12.27 0.91
CA ILE A 78 -17.02 -12.16 1.77
C ILE A 78 -16.32 -10.83 1.54
N PHE A 79 -16.02 -10.45 0.29
CA PHE A 79 -15.37 -9.16 -0.01
C PHE A 79 -16.22 -7.96 0.41
N THR A 80 -17.56 -8.05 0.26
CA THR A 80 -18.47 -6.98 0.71
C THR A 80 -18.43 -6.83 2.23
N ILE A 81 -18.42 -7.94 2.99
CA ILE A 81 -18.30 -7.91 4.45
C ILE A 81 -16.98 -7.28 4.87
N PHE A 82 -15.84 -7.71 4.30
CA PHE A 82 -14.53 -7.13 4.63
C PHE A 82 -14.45 -5.65 4.26
N ALA A 83 -15.00 -5.25 3.12
CA ALA A 83 -15.07 -3.84 2.74
C ALA A 83 -15.89 -3.02 3.75
N PHE A 84 -17.04 -3.54 4.18
CA PHE A 84 -17.87 -2.89 5.19
C PHE A 84 -17.15 -2.78 6.54
N VAL A 85 -16.49 -3.84 6.98
CA VAL A 85 -15.70 -3.84 8.23
C VAL A 85 -14.57 -2.81 8.16
N ALA A 86 -13.86 -2.73 7.03
CA ALA A 86 -12.78 -1.74 6.86
C ALA A 86 -13.31 -0.30 6.94
N VAL A 87 -14.41 0.00 6.25
CA VAL A 87 -15.05 1.32 6.29
C VAL A 87 -15.55 1.65 7.69
N ALA A 88 -16.22 0.69 8.35
CA ALA A 88 -16.73 0.86 9.71
C ALA A 88 -15.59 1.12 10.72
N ALA A 89 -14.44 0.45 10.57
CA ALA A 89 -13.27 0.67 11.40
C ALA A 89 -12.72 2.10 11.25
N VAL A 90 -12.58 2.58 10.00
CA VAL A 90 -12.11 3.96 9.75
C VAL A 90 -13.07 5.00 10.34
N ILE A 91 -14.39 4.81 10.15
CA ILE A 91 -15.40 5.71 10.73
C ILE A 91 -15.31 5.68 12.26
N SER A 92 -15.21 4.49 12.87
CA SER A 92 -15.13 4.33 14.32
C SER A 92 -13.91 5.04 14.92
N ILE A 93 -12.73 4.89 14.30
CA ILE A 93 -11.50 5.59 14.72
C ILE A 93 -11.69 7.10 14.60
N THR A 94 -12.24 7.56 13.48
CA THR A 94 -12.48 9.00 13.26
C THR A 94 -13.43 9.55 14.32
N VAL A 95 -14.58 8.93 14.54
CA VAL A 95 -15.56 9.34 15.55
C VAL A 95 -14.94 9.33 16.95
N TYR A 96 -14.18 8.29 17.30
CA TYR A 96 -13.48 8.19 18.58
C TYR A 96 -12.49 9.36 18.79
N MET A 97 -11.72 9.71 17.77
CA MET A 97 -10.80 10.85 17.81
C MET A 97 -11.55 12.16 18.04
N PHE A 98 -12.70 12.38 17.39
CA PHE A 98 -13.54 13.55 17.63
C PHE A 98 -14.09 13.60 19.05
N ILE A 99 -14.64 12.49 19.56
CA ILE A 99 -15.18 12.41 20.93
C ILE A 99 -14.12 12.71 21.99
N LYS A 100 -12.88 12.22 21.78
CA LYS A 100 -11.78 12.41 22.76
C LYS A 100 -11.02 13.72 22.59
N GLY A 101 -10.92 14.24 21.35
CA GLY A 101 -10.13 15.45 21.07
C GLY A 101 -10.91 16.76 21.19
N LEU A 102 -12.21 16.80 20.81
CA LEU A 102 -13.00 18.05 20.88
C LEU A 102 -13.10 18.67 22.28
N PRO A 103 -13.24 17.92 23.37
CA PRO A 103 -13.34 18.52 24.70
C PRO A 103 -12.13 19.39 25.05
N ALA A 104 -10.92 19.04 24.64
CA ALA A 104 -9.73 19.84 24.92
C ALA A 104 -9.76 21.21 24.25
N LEU A 105 -10.42 21.36 23.11
CA LEU A 105 -10.60 22.66 22.46
C LEU A 105 -11.50 23.59 23.26
N GLY A 106 -12.47 23.04 24.02
CA GLY A 106 -13.30 23.82 24.95
C GLY A 106 -12.61 24.14 26.25
N GLU A 107 -11.79 23.24 26.80
CA GLU A 107 -11.10 23.40 28.09
C GLU A 107 -9.90 24.35 28.00
N VAL A 108 -9.07 24.19 27.00
CA VAL A 108 -7.82 24.96 26.84
C VAL A 108 -8.01 26.16 25.91
N GLY A 109 -8.96 26.07 24.97
CA GLY A 109 -9.21 27.08 23.94
C GLY A 109 -8.48 26.78 22.62
N ILE A 110 -9.24 26.92 21.53
CA ILE A 110 -8.74 26.64 20.16
C ILE A 110 -7.52 27.46 19.79
N ALA A 111 -7.57 28.78 20.10
CA ALA A 111 -6.48 29.70 19.78
C ALA A 111 -5.20 29.37 20.53
N GLN A 112 -5.31 29.00 21.80
CA GLN A 112 -4.16 28.67 22.66
C GLN A 112 -3.50 27.35 22.18
N ILE A 113 -4.29 26.34 21.77
CA ILE A 113 -3.74 25.09 21.24
C ILE A 113 -3.08 25.34 19.89
N LEU A 114 -3.79 25.91 18.91
CA LEU A 114 -3.31 25.98 17.52
C LEU A 114 -2.21 27.02 17.31
N PHE A 115 -2.28 28.16 18.02
CA PHE A 115 -1.35 29.27 17.81
C PHE A 115 -0.36 29.46 18.98
N GLY A 116 -0.51 28.73 20.08
CA GLY A 116 0.46 28.70 21.14
C GLY A 116 1.80 28.14 20.68
N THR A 117 2.89 28.70 21.21
CA THR A 117 4.26 28.33 20.83
C THR A 117 4.96 27.46 21.87
N VAL A 118 4.39 27.36 23.07
CA VAL A 118 4.98 26.65 24.21
C VAL A 118 4.24 25.33 24.43
N TRP A 119 4.98 24.22 24.47
CA TRP A 119 4.49 22.92 24.85
C TRP A 119 5.14 22.49 26.16
N ALA A 120 4.40 22.56 27.24
CA ALA A 120 4.84 22.19 28.60
C ALA A 120 3.66 21.58 29.38
N PRO A 121 3.18 20.35 29.01
CA PRO A 121 1.98 19.78 29.63
C PRO A 121 2.15 19.36 31.07
N THR A 122 3.40 19.20 31.55
CA THR A 122 3.75 18.76 32.91
C THR A 122 4.26 19.90 33.79
N ALA A 123 4.24 21.15 33.31
CA ALA A 123 4.62 22.29 34.11
C ALA A 123 3.57 22.60 35.20
N ALA A 124 3.94 23.40 36.17
CA ALA A 124 3.01 23.87 37.23
C ALA A 124 1.79 24.56 36.63
N GLU A 125 2.01 25.37 35.58
CA GLU A 125 0.96 25.87 34.69
C GLU A 125 1.10 25.19 33.35
N PRO A 126 0.19 24.27 33.00
CA PRO A 126 0.29 23.49 31.73
C PRO A 126 0.07 24.38 30.51
N HIS A 127 0.99 24.31 29.54
CA HIS A 127 0.87 24.97 28.24
C HIS A 127 0.80 23.93 27.13
N PHE A 128 -0.17 24.10 26.19
CA PHE A 128 -0.50 23.15 25.15
C PHE A 128 -0.40 23.74 23.74
N GLY A 129 0.54 24.62 23.49
CA GLY A 129 0.73 25.25 22.18
C GLY A 129 1.41 24.33 21.18
N ILE A 130 0.79 24.11 20.00
CA ILE A 130 1.30 23.18 18.96
C ILE A 130 1.69 23.88 17.65
N LEU A 131 1.75 25.22 17.60
CA LEU A 131 2.06 25.96 16.39
C LEU A 131 3.36 25.48 15.73
N TYR A 132 4.44 25.38 16.50
CA TYR A 132 5.74 24.93 15.94
C TYR A 132 5.72 23.46 15.54
N VAL A 133 4.90 22.62 16.16
CA VAL A 133 4.72 21.22 15.79
C VAL A 133 4.00 21.11 14.42
N ILE A 134 2.97 21.96 14.20
CA ILE A 134 2.27 22.06 12.90
C ILE A 134 3.24 22.56 11.81
N LEU A 135 3.94 23.66 12.07
CA LEU A 135 4.89 24.24 11.13
C LEU A 135 6.02 23.26 10.80
N THR A 136 6.53 22.55 11.80
CA THR A 136 7.55 21.51 11.60
C THR A 136 7.06 20.39 10.68
N SER A 137 5.85 19.90 10.90
CA SER A 137 5.27 18.86 10.05
C SER A 137 5.06 19.34 8.62
N LEU A 138 4.61 20.57 8.43
CA LEU A 138 4.43 21.17 7.11
C LEU A 138 5.78 21.36 6.39
N VAL A 139 6.71 22.05 7.02
CA VAL A 139 8.03 22.38 6.45
C VAL A 139 8.85 21.12 6.21
N GLY A 140 8.94 20.23 7.21
CA GLY A 140 9.71 18.99 7.11
C GLY A 140 9.20 18.08 6.00
N THR A 141 7.88 17.90 5.90
CA THR A 141 7.27 17.12 4.80
C THR A 141 7.51 17.78 3.45
N ALA A 142 7.31 19.10 3.34
CA ALA A 142 7.55 19.82 2.08
C ALA A 142 9.01 19.69 1.62
N MET A 143 9.98 19.86 2.52
CA MET A 143 11.39 19.69 2.21
C MET A 143 11.72 18.25 1.78
N ALA A 144 11.18 17.25 2.47
CA ALA A 144 11.39 15.85 2.11
C ALA A 144 10.85 15.52 0.71
N ILE A 145 9.68 16.09 0.35
CA ILE A 145 9.09 15.95 -0.98
C ILE A 145 9.95 16.62 -2.05
N VAL A 146 10.38 17.86 -1.80
CA VAL A 146 11.23 18.63 -2.75
C VAL A 146 12.53 17.89 -3.05
N ILE A 147 13.09 17.15 -2.10
CA ILE A 147 14.29 16.33 -2.29
C ILE A 147 13.95 14.96 -2.87
N GLY A 148 13.05 14.23 -2.25
CA GLY A 148 12.81 12.82 -2.54
C GLY A 148 12.04 12.59 -3.85
N VAL A 149 11.07 13.44 -4.19
CA VAL A 149 10.26 13.25 -5.41
C VAL A 149 11.08 13.42 -6.69
N PRO A 150 11.88 14.49 -6.88
CA PRO A 150 12.70 14.61 -8.08
C PRO A 150 13.69 13.45 -8.23
N ILE A 151 14.38 13.06 -7.15
CA ILE A 151 15.32 11.94 -7.16
C ILE A 151 14.56 10.64 -7.51
N GLY A 152 13.42 10.39 -6.91
CA GLY A 152 12.61 9.19 -7.14
C GLY A 152 12.09 9.11 -8.58
N VAL A 153 11.53 10.21 -9.11
CA VAL A 153 11.00 10.25 -10.49
C VAL A 153 12.12 10.10 -11.51
N LEU A 154 13.25 10.81 -11.34
CA LEU A 154 14.39 10.67 -12.25
C LEU A 154 14.98 9.26 -12.22
N THR A 155 15.06 8.63 -11.04
CA THR A 155 15.47 7.22 -10.92
C THR A 155 14.48 6.29 -11.64
N ALA A 156 13.19 6.54 -11.52
CA ALA A 156 12.16 5.77 -12.22
C ALA A 156 12.28 5.90 -13.74
N VAL A 157 12.50 7.13 -14.25
CA VAL A 157 12.73 7.37 -15.68
C VAL A 157 13.99 6.64 -16.15
N PHE A 158 15.07 6.73 -15.38
CA PHE A 158 16.31 6.02 -15.71
C PHE A 158 16.09 4.50 -15.80
N LEU A 159 15.40 3.91 -14.81
CA LEU A 159 15.13 2.46 -14.79
C LEU A 159 14.15 2.00 -15.88
N ALA A 160 13.16 2.85 -16.23
CA ALA A 160 12.17 2.50 -17.23
C ALA A 160 12.68 2.60 -18.67
N GLU A 161 13.46 3.66 -18.98
CA GLU A 161 13.75 4.08 -20.36
C GLU A 161 15.23 4.01 -20.75
N VAL A 162 16.16 4.13 -19.82
CA VAL A 162 17.59 4.29 -20.08
C VAL A 162 18.41 3.08 -19.64
N ALA A 163 18.10 2.52 -18.47
CA ALA A 163 18.90 1.47 -17.86
C ALA A 163 18.95 0.19 -18.70
N PRO A 164 20.14 -0.42 -18.90
CA PRO A 164 20.22 -1.72 -19.51
C PRO A 164 19.50 -2.79 -18.65
N GLN A 165 18.93 -3.79 -19.31
CA GLN A 165 18.13 -4.82 -18.60
C GLN A 165 18.88 -5.51 -17.46
N LYS A 166 20.21 -5.70 -17.59
CA LYS A 166 21.03 -6.30 -16.53
C LYS A 166 21.04 -5.45 -15.26
N LEU A 167 21.19 -4.12 -15.41
CA LEU A 167 21.19 -3.19 -14.28
C LEU A 167 19.81 -3.09 -13.63
N SER A 168 18.74 -2.98 -14.43
CA SER A 168 17.36 -2.92 -13.94
C SER A 168 16.98 -4.17 -13.13
N LYS A 169 17.45 -5.37 -13.55
CA LYS A 169 17.22 -6.64 -12.82
C LYS A 169 17.88 -6.69 -11.45
N VAL A 170 18.91 -5.91 -11.18
CA VAL A 170 19.59 -5.85 -9.88
C VAL A 170 19.06 -4.71 -9.03
N VAL A 171 18.90 -3.53 -9.62
CA VAL A 171 18.50 -2.31 -8.88
C VAL A 171 17.04 -2.39 -8.44
N LYS A 172 16.14 -2.94 -9.25
CA LYS A 172 14.71 -3.02 -8.90
C LYS A 172 14.45 -3.87 -7.65
N PRO A 173 14.94 -5.12 -7.53
CA PRO A 173 14.82 -5.87 -6.28
C PRO A 173 15.45 -5.17 -5.07
N ALA A 174 16.57 -4.45 -5.26
CA ALA A 174 17.19 -3.69 -4.17
C ALA A 174 16.27 -2.56 -3.66
N ILE A 175 15.59 -1.84 -4.57
CA ILE A 175 14.59 -0.83 -4.20
C ILE A 175 13.36 -1.47 -3.53
N GLU A 176 12.93 -2.63 -4.01
CA GLU A 176 11.81 -3.37 -3.40
C GLU A 176 12.17 -3.86 -1.98
N LEU A 177 13.39 -4.30 -1.75
CA LEU A 177 13.90 -4.64 -0.42
C LEU A 177 13.91 -3.43 0.51
N LEU A 178 14.36 -2.26 0.02
CA LEU A 178 14.30 -1.01 0.79
C LEU A 178 12.85 -0.68 1.20
N ALA A 179 11.86 -0.91 0.33
CA ALA A 179 10.45 -0.69 0.66
C ALA A 179 9.95 -1.59 1.82
N GLY A 180 10.55 -2.78 1.98
CA GLY A 180 10.21 -3.76 3.02
C GLY A 180 10.88 -3.51 4.36
N ILE A 181 11.86 -2.61 4.46
CA ILE A 181 12.56 -2.32 5.72
C ILE A 181 11.61 -1.57 6.68
N PRO A 182 11.45 -2.03 7.94
CA PRO A 182 10.68 -1.31 8.96
C PRO A 182 11.21 0.12 9.18
N SER A 183 10.32 1.11 9.34
CA SER A 183 10.70 2.52 9.46
C SER A 183 11.65 2.81 10.62
N ILE A 184 11.52 2.07 11.72
CA ILE A 184 12.42 2.19 12.88
C ILE A 184 13.89 1.92 12.51
N VAL A 185 14.16 1.02 11.55
CA VAL A 185 15.53 0.71 11.10
C VAL A 185 16.13 1.91 10.37
N TYR A 186 15.34 2.62 9.56
CA TYR A 186 15.78 3.90 8.94
C TYR A 186 16.13 4.92 10.01
N GLY A 187 15.33 5.01 11.08
CA GLY A 187 15.62 5.87 12.23
C GLY A 187 16.91 5.49 12.95
N LEU A 188 17.15 4.18 13.17
CA LEU A 188 18.39 3.70 13.77
C LEU A 188 19.63 3.99 12.91
N ILE A 189 19.54 3.79 11.61
CA ILE A 189 20.62 4.17 10.68
C ILE A 189 20.80 5.70 10.71
N GLY A 190 19.69 6.44 10.76
CA GLY A 190 19.72 7.90 10.87
C GLY A 190 20.47 8.38 12.10
N ILE A 191 20.17 7.85 13.29
CA ILE A 191 20.86 8.27 14.52
C ILE A 191 22.32 7.82 14.56
N MET A 192 22.65 6.64 13.99
CA MET A 192 24.01 6.11 14.03
C MET A 192 24.94 6.71 12.97
N VAL A 193 24.41 7.05 11.80
CA VAL A 193 25.22 7.50 10.65
C VAL A 193 24.94 8.96 10.32
N LEU A 194 23.67 9.33 10.17
CA LEU A 194 23.29 10.65 9.66
C LEU A 194 23.46 11.73 10.74
N ASN A 195 23.03 11.51 11.98
CA ASN A 195 23.13 12.50 13.04
C ASN A 195 24.60 12.88 13.35
N PRO A 196 25.57 11.96 13.47
CA PRO A 196 26.98 12.35 13.59
C PRO A 196 27.52 13.17 12.43
N LEU A 197 27.06 12.86 11.20
CA LEU A 197 27.44 13.63 10.01
C LEU A 197 26.87 15.04 10.05
N MET A 198 25.57 15.17 10.39
CA MET A 198 24.90 16.48 10.54
C MET A 198 25.50 17.29 11.68
N PHE A 199 25.91 16.64 12.77
CA PHE A 199 26.59 17.33 13.87
C PHE A 199 27.97 17.89 13.48
N LYS A 200 28.72 17.18 12.62
CA LYS A 200 29.96 17.74 12.06
C LYS A 200 29.68 18.95 11.18
N LEU A 201 28.67 18.89 10.33
CA LEU A 201 28.25 20.02 9.50
C LEU A 201 27.77 21.20 10.37
N GLU A 202 26.96 20.96 11.40
CA GLU A 202 26.48 21.94 12.34
C GLU A 202 27.67 22.68 13.01
N LYS A 203 28.70 21.97 13.44
CA LYS A 203 29.92 22.54 14.03
C LYS A 203 30.70 23.41 13.04
N ILE A 204 30.75 23.03 11.78
CA ILE A 204 31.44 23.82 10.75
C ILE A 204 30.67 25.12 10.46
N ILE A 205 29.34 25.01 10.30
CA ILE A 205 28.49 26.16 9.92
C ILE A 205 28.42 27.17 11.07
N PHE A 206 28.30 26.70 12.31
CA PHE A 206 28.12 27.54 13.50
C PHE A 206 29.38 27.69 14.36
N ALA A 207 30.57 27.44 13.81
CA ALA A 207 31.86 27.50 14.53
C ALA A 207 32.09 28.86 15.23
N GLY A 208 31.57 29.95 14.68
CA GLY A 208 31.70 31.31 15.23
C GLY A 208 30.48 31.81 16.03
N SER A 209 29.41 31.02 16.13
CA SER A 209 28.19 31.44 16.81
C SER A 209 28.25 31.14 18.31
N LYS A 210 28.06 32.16 19.12
CA LYS A 210 27.97 32.04 20.59
C LYS A 210 26.54 31.73 21.09
N THR A 211 25.55 31.86 20.21
CA THR A 211 24.13 31.73 20.58
C THR A 211 23.48 30.46 20.08
N HIS A 212 24.12 29.75 19.14
CA HIS A 212 23.59 28.52 18.58
C HIS A 212 23.69 27.35 19.57
N GLN A 213 22.56 26.70 19.83
CA GLN A 213 22.50 25.49 20.65
C GLN A 213 22.72 24.27 19.77
N PHE A 214 23.84 23.58 19.97
CA PHE A 214 24.16 22.36 19.23
C PHE A 214 23.19 21.23 19.53
N THR A 215 22.62 20.63 18.48
CA THR A 215 21.58 19.60 18.59
C THR A 215 22.14 18.17 18.66
N GLY A 216 23.46 18.00 18.53
CA GLY A 216 24.08 16.68 18.39
C GLY A 216 23.75 15.99 17.06
N GLY A 217 23.25 16.76 16.07
CA GLY A 217 22.79 16.27 14.78
C GLY A 217 21.35 15.80 14.74
N SER A 218 20.66 15.78 15.88
CA SER A 218 19.22 15.47 15.94
C SER A 218 18.41 16.74 15.65
N ASN A 219 18.13 16.98 14.36
CA ASN A 219 17.56 18.22 13.88
C ASN A 219 16.62 18.02 12.67
N LEU A 220 16.02 19.10 12.18
CA LEU A 220 15.08 19.09 11.07
C LEU A 220 15.71 18.49 9.78
N ILE A 221 16.96 18.84 9.43
CA ILE A 221 17.61 18.33 8.23
C ILE A 221 17.77 16.80 8.30
N SER A 222 18.20 16.26 9.45
CA SER A 222 18.31 14.82 9.66
C SER A 222 16.97 14.13 9.44
N ALA A 223 15.89 14.67 10.01
CA ALA A 223 14.54 14.16 9.80
C ALA A 223 14.11 14.22 8.33
N VAL A 224 14.34 15.34 7.66
CA VAL A 224 14.01 15.55 6.24
C VAL A 224 14.75 14.56 5.34
N LEU A 225 16.04 14.32 5.57
CA LEU A 225 16.83 13.36 4.76
C LEU A 225 16.35 11.92 4.96
N VAL A 226 16.05 11.52 6.20
CA VAL A 226 15.48 10.19 6.47
C VAL A 226 14.13 10.04 5.78
N LEU A 227 13.24 11.05 5.89
CA LEU A 227 11.95 11.05 5.19
C LEU A 227 12.12 10.96 3.67
N ALA A 228 13.03 11.76 3.10
CA ALA A 228 13.29 11.75 1.66
C ALA A 228 13.73 10.36 1.18
N VAL A 229 14.63 9.69 1.91
CA VAL A 229 15.07 8.33 1.58
C VAL A 229 13.91 7.33 1.69
N MET A 230 13.07 7.45 2.70
CA MET A 230 11.94 6.53 2.94
C MET A 230 10.84 6.61 1.89
N ILE A 231 10.64 7.77 1.26
CA ILE A 231 9.64 7.90 0.19
C ILE A 231 10.16 7.40 -1.17
N LEU A 232 11.49 7.32 -1.37
CA LEU A 232 12.09 6.92 -2.65
C LEU A 232 11.54 5.61 -3.21
N PRO A 233 11.47 4.49 -2.46
CA PRO A 233 10.99 3.23 -3.02
C PRO A 233 9.56 3.34 -3.54
N THR A 234 8.67 4.03 -2.83
CA THR A 234 7.28 4.24 -3.24
C THR A 234 7.18 5.05 -4.52
N VAL A 235 7.90 6.19 -4.57
CA VAL A 235 7.89 7.07 -5.74
C VAL A 235 8.51 6.39 -6.95
N ILE A 236 9.64 5.67 -6.78
CA ILE A 236 10.33 4.99 -7.87
C ILE A 236 9.45 3.87 -8.46
N ASN A 237 8.95 2.95 -7.63
CA ASN A 237 8.22 1.77 -8.09
C ASN A 237 6.93 2.14 -8.83
N ILE A 238 6.17 3.09 -8.30
CA ILE A 238 4.90 3.50 -8.91
C ILE A 238 5.15 4.32 -10.18
N SER A 239 6.12 5.25 -10.16
CA SER A 239 6.49 6.03 -11.34
C SER A 239 7.05 5.14 -12.46
N GLU A 240 7.95 4.19 -12.13
CA GLU A 240 8.51 3.23 -13.10
C GLU A 240 7.40 2.39 -13.74
N SER A 241 6.49 1.86 -12.94
CA SER A 241 5.35 1.08 -13.43
C SER A 241 4.46 1.90 -14.37
N SER A 242 4.22 3.16 -14.03
CA SER A 242 3.43 4.10 -14.85
C SER A 242 4.12 4.44 -16.17
N LEU A 243 5.42 4.66 -16.16
CA LEU A 243 6.21 4.90 -17.37
C LEU A 243 6.22 3.68 -18.30
N ARG A 244 6.35 2.48 -17.74
CA ARG A 244 6.30 1.22 -18.52
C ARG A 244 4.90 0.89 -19.06
N ALA A 245 3.85 1.41 -18.44
CA ALA A 245 2.47 1.25 -18.93
C ALA A 245 2.16 2.09 -20.17
N VAL A 246 2.99 3.09 -20.51
CA VAL A 246 2.82 3.87 -21.75
C VAL A 246 2.96 2.98 -22.97
N PRO A 247 1.98 2.97 -23.91
CA PRO A 247 2.01 2.12 -25.07
C PRO A 247 3.24 2.38 -25.97
N LYS A 248 3.92 1.31 -26.40
CA LYS A 248 5.18 1.39 -27.15
C LYS A 248 5.06 2.15 -28.48
N HIS A 249 3.86 2.24 -29.06
CA HIS A 249 3.64 2.97 -30.31
C HIS A 249 3.81 4.48 -30.14
N TYR A 250 3.58 5.08 -28.95
CA TYR A 250 3.90 6.50 -28.71
C TYR A 250 5.39 6.78 -28.87
N LYS A 251 6.22 5.90 -28.31
CA LYS A 251 7.69 5.99 -28.46
C LYS A 251 8.14 5.80 -29.90
N ALA A 252 7.60 4.79 -30.59
CA ALA A 252 7.93 4.51 -31.98
C ALA A 252 7.52 5.67 -32.91
N ALA A 253 6.32 6.21 -32.74
CA ALA A 253 5.84 7.34 -33.53
C ALA A 253 6.70 8.59 -33.33
N SER A 254 7.08 8.93 -32.10
CA SER A 254 7.94 10.07 -31.81
C SER A 254 9.33 9.94 -32.47
N LEU A 255 9.94 8.76 -32.41
CA LEU A 255 11.23 8.48 -33.04
C LEU A 255 11.11 8.51 -34.58
N ALA A 256 10.01 8.01 -35.16
CA ALA A 256 9.75 8.06 -36.61
C ALA A 256 9.59 9.50 -37.13
N MET A 257 9.13 10.43 -36.31
CA MET A 257 9.07 11.87 -36.61
C MET A 257 10.45 12.59 -36.47
N GLY A 258 11.52 11.83 -36.18
CA GLY A 258 12.87 12.40 -36.06
C GLY A 258 13.23 12.96 -34.68
N ALA A 259 12.39 12.74 -33.64
CA ALA A 259 12.73 13.14 -32.28
C ALA A 259 13.88 12.29 -31.72
N THR A 260 14.76 12.89 -30.92
CA THR A 260 15.79 12.13 -30.20
C THR A 260 15.18 11.32 -29.06
N HIS A 261 15.91 10.31 -28.59
CA HIS A 261 15.45 9.48 -27.45
C HIS A 261 15.14 10.30 -26.20
N ILE A 262 15.97 11.29 -25.89
CA ILE A 262 15.77 12.20 -24.75
C ILE A 262 14.50 13.05 -24.96
N GLN A 263 14.31 13.62 -26.15
CA GLN A 263 13.11 14.38 -26.47
C GLN A 263 11.84 13.53 -26.35
N THR A 264 11.88 12.28 -26.80
CA THR A 264 10.77 11.33 -26.67
C THR A 264 10.45 11.05 -25.21
N ILE A 265 11.44 10.84 -24.34
CA ILE A 265 11.23 10.63 -22.90
C ILE A 265 10.52 11.83 -22.27
N PHE A 266 11.10 13.03 -22.40
CA PHE A 266 10.61 14.22 -21.69
C PHE A 266 9.35 14.84 -22.31
N LYS A 267 9.15 14.76 -23.64
CA LYS A 267 8.02 15.39 -24.32
C LYS A 267 6.84 14.45 -24.62
N VAL A 268 7.06 13.12 -24.56
CA VAL A 268 6.02 12.16 -24.90
C VAL A 268 5.75 11.18 -23.76
N ILE A 269 6.79 10.47 -23.27
CA ILE A 269 6.60 9.38 -22.29
C ILE A 269 6.22 9.93 -20.91
N ILE A 270 6.97 10.90 -20.37
CA ILE A 270 6.69 11.50 -19.06
C ILE A 270 5.31 12.18 -19.04
N PRO A 271 4.93 13.02 -20.03
CA PRO A 271 3.59 13.58 -20.11
C PRO A 271 2.49 12.51 -20.20
N ALA A 272 2.69 11.46 -21.00
CA ALA A 272 1.74 10.35 -21.09
C ALA A 272 1.58 9.55 -19.78
N ALA A 273 2.64 9.46 -18.95
CA ALA A 273 2.62 8.79 -17.65
C ALA A 273 2.28 9.73 -16.48
N LYS A 274 1.95 11.00 -16.72
CA LYS A 274 1.87 12.04 -15.67
C LYS A 274 0.86 11.71 -14.57
N SER A 275 -0.29 11.12 -14.89
CA SER A 275 -1.30 10.74 -13.89
C SER A 275 -0.77 9.70 -12.90
N GLY A 276 -0.03 8.70 -13.40
CA GLY A 276 0.60 7.69 -12.57
C GLY A 276 1.78 8.24 -11.75
N ILE A 277 2.58 9.14 -12.31
CA ILE A 277 3.66 9.82 -11.59
C ILE A 277 3.08 10.69 -10.47
N LEU A 278 2.00 11.44 -10.73
CA LEU A 278 1.30 12.21 -9.70
C LEU A 278 0.74 11.30 -8.60
N THR A 279 0.19 10.14 -8.95
CA THR A 279 -0.24 9.14 -7.96
C THR A 279 0.91 8.67 -7.09
N ALA A 280 2.09 8.42 -7.67
CA ALA A 280 3.31 8.07 -6.93
C ALA A 280 3.71 9.16 -5.92
N VAL A 281 3.64 10.43 -6.34
CA VAL A 281 3.92 11.59 -5.48
C VAL A 281 2.90 11.66 -4.34
N VAL A 282 1.61 11.53 -4.61
CA VAL A 282 0.55 11.55 -3.57
C VAL A 282 0.76 10.47 -2.52
N LEU A 283 1.08 9.24 -2.94
CA LEU A 283 1.36 8.14 -2.03
C LEU A 283 2.65 8.36 -1.23
N GLY A 284 3.68 8.93 -1.86
CA GLY A 284 4.91 9.35 -1.18
C GLY A 284 4.66 10.42 -0.11
N ILE A 285 3.83 11.42 -0.41
CA ILE A 285 3.42 12.46 0.55
C ILE A 285 2.66 11.85 1.72
N GLY A 286 1.67 10.98 1.44
CA GLY A 286 0.91 10.31 2.49
C GLY A 286 1.81 9.51 3.44
N ARG A 287 2.82 8.82 2.90
CA ARG A 287 3.83 8.10 3.69
C ARG A 287 4.68 9.04 4.54
N ALA A 288 5.15 10.17 3.97
CA ALA A 288 5.96 11.14 4.70
C ALA A 288 5.22 11.79 5.87
N ILE A 289 3.95 12.18 5.67
CA ILE A 289 3.13 12.80 6.72
C ILE A 289 2.81 11.81 7.85
N GLY A 290 2.57 10.55 7.50
CA GLY A 290 2.23 9.50 8.47
C GLY A 290 3.42 8.92 9.24
N GLU A 291 4.66 9.31 8.89
CA GLU A 291 5.84 8.74 9.54
C GLU A 291 6.02 9.29 10.96
N ALA A 292 6.23 8.39 11.90
CA ALA A 292 6.46 8.74 13.30
C ALA A 292 7.74 8.11 13.84
N MET A 293 7.92 6.80 13.67
CA MET A 293 8.96 6.02 14.36
C MET A 293 10.37 6.44 13.96
N ALA A 294 10.65 6.55 12.65
CA ALA A 294 11.97 6.96 12.19
C ALA A 294 12.29 8.40 12.62
N ILE A 295 11.30 9.31 12.50
CA ILE A 295 11.48 10.72 12.82
C ILE A 295 11.74 10.92 14.31
N THR A 296 11.05 10.19 15.19
CA THR A 296 11.23 10.29 16.65
C THR A 296 12.69 10.08 17.05
N LEU A 297 13.43 9.22 16.31
CA LEU A 297 14.83 8.93 16.60
C LEU A 297 15.80 10.02 16.12
N VAL A 298 15.46 10.75 15.05
CA VAL A 298 16.43 11.65 14.37
C VAL A 298 16.12 13.13 14.48
N ALA A 299 14.89 13.51 14.84
CA ALA A 299 14.45 14.91 14.87
C ALA A 299 14.80 15.67 16.16
N GLY A 300 15.06 14.96 17.28
CA GLY A 300 15.46 15.52 18.57
C GLY A 300 14.31 15.84 19.53
N SER A 301 13.04 15.85 19.10
CA SER A 301 11.82 15.94 19.92
C SER A 301 11.57 17.25 20.69
N ALA A 302 12.31 18.33 20.46
CA ALA A 302 12.04 19.64 21.06
C ALA A 302 11.00 20.45 20.25
N VAL A 303 10.19 21.25 20.92
CA VAL A 303 9.20 22.13 20.25
C VAL A 303 9.84 23.48 20.00
N ASN A 304 10.49 23.63 18.85
CA ASN A 304 11.18 24.84 18.41
C ASN A 304 10.70 25.28 17.03
N VAL A 305 11.07 26.50 16.66
CA VAL A 305 10.91 26.98 15.27
C VAL A 305 11.60 26.02 14.30
N PRO A 306 10.95 25.59 13.21
CA PRO A 306 11.49 24.61 12.26
C PRO A 306 12.60 25.20 11.38
N LEU A 307 13.73 25.49 12.00
CA LEU A 307 14.96 25.84 11.29
C LEU A 307 15.80 24.59 11.00
N PRO A 308 16.62 24.59 9.93
CA PRO A 308 17.33 23.41 9.47
C PRO A 308 18.11 22.64 10.54
N PHE A 309 18.83 23.33 11.41
CA PHE A 309 19.66 22.75 12.47
C PHE A 309 19.02 22.81 13.87
N ASN A 310 17.73 23.11 13.98
CA ASN A 310 17.02 23.04 15.25
C ASN A 310 16.50 21.63 15.50
N SER A 311 16.55 21.22 16.78
CA SER A 311 15.79 20.08 17.27
C SER A 311 14.31 20.40 17.17
N VAL A 312 13.52 19.50 16.58
CA VAL A 312 12.12 19.75 16.25
C VAL A 312 11.23 18.56 16.59
N ARG A 313 9.92 18.82 16.66
CA ARG A 313 8.91 17.80 16.91
C ARG A 313 7.81 17.85 15.83
N PHE A 314 7.46 16.71 15.26
CA PHE A 314 6.37 16.56 14.29
C PHE A 314 5.05 16.22 15.01
N LEU A 315 3.90 16.41 14.36
CA LEU A 315 2.58 16.04 14.89
C LEU A 315 2.49 14.56 15.25
N THR A 316 3.00 13.70 14.38
CA THR A 316 3.02 12.24 14.59
C THR A 316 3.93 11.84 15.75
N THR A 317 5.11 12.45 15.84
CA THR A 317 6.05 12.16 16.94
C THR A 317 5.54 12.65 18.28
N ALA A 318 4.84 13.79 18.34
CA ALA A 318 4.22 14.28 19.56
C ALA A 318 3.21 13.27 20.14
N ILE A 319 2.37 12.69 19.27
CA ILE A 319 1.40 11.67 19.70
C ILE A 319 2.11 10.42 20.19
N VAL A 320 3.03 9.87 19.38
CA VAL A 320 3.67 8.57 19.66
C VAL A 320 4.54 8.64 20.91
N SER A 321 5.27 9.74 21.11
CA SER A 321 6.19 9.86 22.26
C SER A 321 5.49 10.10 23.59
N GLU A 322 4.29 10.69 23.61
CA GLU A 322 3.64 11.10 24.88
C GLU A 322 2.34 10.35 25.20
N MET A 323 1.69 9.69 24.23
CA MET A 323 0.38 9.05 24.43
C MET A 323 0.39 8.00 25.55
N ALA A 324 1.48 7.25 25.71
CA ALA A 324 1.55 6.14 26.65
C ALA A 324 1.50 6.58 28.12
N TYR A 325 2.04 7.76 28.45
CA TYR A 325 2.13 8.27 29.82
C TYR A 325 1.35 9.57 30.06
N SER A 326 0.59 10.03 29.06
CA SER A 326 -0.31 11.15 29.22
C SER A 326 -1.56 10.79 30.03
N ALA A 327 -2.08 11.75 30.78
CA ALA A 327 -3.33 11.61 31.53
C ALA A 327 -4.23 12.83 31.29
N ASP A 328 -5.49 12.73 31.63
CA ASP A 328 -6.48 13.80 31.67
C ASP A 328 -6.46 14.76 30.46
N THR A 329 -6.33 16.06 30.71
CA THR A 329 -6.31 17.10 29.68
C THR A 329 -5.14 16.91 28.68
N HIS A 330 -3.95 16.52 29.15
CA HIS A 330 -2.82 16.24 28.29
C HIS A 330 -3.15 15.17 27.23
N ARG A 331 -3.76 14.05 27.64
CA ARG A 331 -4.21 12.99 26.71
C ARG A 331 -5.26 13.49 25.72
N ARG A 332 -6.21 14.31 26.18
CA ARG A 332 -7.23 14.92 25.30
C ARG A 332 -6.60 15.84 24.26
N VAL A 333 -5.60 16.65 24.64
CA VAL A 333 -4.86 17.49 23.68
C VAL A 333 -4.08 16.66 22.67
N LEU A 334 -3.49 15.51 23.05
CA LEU A 334 -2.86 14.60 22.08
C LEU A 334 -3.87 14.05 21.06
N PHE A 335 -5.11 13.75 21.47
CA PHE A 335 -6.19 13.44 20.51
C PHE A 335 -6.53 14.63 19.61
N THR A 336 -6.48 15.86 20.15
CA THR A 336 -6.65 17.08 19.34
C THR A 336 -5.52 17.23 18.31
N ILE A 337 -4.26 16.93 18.66
CA ILE A 337 -3.15 16.88 17.70
C ILE A 337 -3.46 15.86 16.58
N GLY A 338 -4.03 14.70 16.94
CA GLY A 338 -4.49 13.72 15.97
C GLY A 338 -5.59 14.25 15.04
N LEU A 339 -6.55 15.04 15.56
CA LEU A 339 -7.56 15.72 14.74
C LEU A 339 -6.93 16.74 13.79
N VAL A 340 -5.98 17.54 14.26
CA VAL A 340 -5.24 18.50 13.44
C VAL A 340 -4.49 17.77 12.32
N LEU A 341 -3.83 16.66 12.62
CA LEU A 341 -3.15 15.82 11.64
C LEU A 341 -4.15 15.24 10.61
N PHE A 342 -5.30 14.77 11.07
CA PHE A 342 -6.36 14.24 10.19
C PHE A 342 -6.87 15.30 9.22
N VAL A 343 -7.18 16.51 9.72
CA VAL A 343 -7.59 17.65 8.89
C VAL A 343 -6.49 18.05 7.90
N PHE A 344 -5.24 18.07 8.34
CA PHE A 344 -4.08 18.35 7.52
C PHE A 344 -3.94 17.36 6.35
N ILE A 345 -4.06 16.06 6.63
CA ILE A 345 -4.03 14.99 5.60
C ILE A 345 -5.22 15.15 4.64
N MET A 346 -6.42 15.44 5.14
CA MET A 346 -7.60 15.67 4.30
C MET A 346 -7.40 16.85 3.34
N ILE A 347 -6.89 17.97 3.82
CA ILE A 347 -6.63 19.16 2.99
C ILE A 347 -5.62 18.83 1.89
N ILE A 348 -4.51 18.19 2.24
CA ILE A 348 -3.49 17.79 1.26
C ILE A 348 -4.07 16.86 0.21
N ASN A 349 -4.79 15.80 0.62
CA ASN A 349 -5.42 14.88 -0.32
C ASN A 349 -6.44 15.56 -1.24
N LEU A 350 -7.21 16.52 -0.71
CA LEU A 350 -8.17 17.29 -1.51
C LEU A 350 -7.46 18.14 -2.56
N VAL A 351 -6.38 18.83 -2.19
CA VAL A 351 -5.57 19.65 -3.11
C VAL A 351 -4.96 18.76 -4.20
N LEU A 352 -4.33 17.65 -3.81
CA LEU A 352 -3.69 16.73 -4.74
C LEU A 352 -4.70 16.08 -5.70
N ASN A 353 -5.87 15.66 -5.22
CA ASN A 353 -6.94 15.11 -6.05
C ASN A 353 -7.47 16.14 -7.05
N ARG A 354 -7.57 17.43 -6.67
CA ARG A 354 -7.93 18.50 -7.61
C ARG A 354 -6.86 18.71 -8.67
N MET A 355 -5.59 18.64 -8.30
CA MET A 355 -4.48 18.75 -9.27
C MET A 355 -4.50 17.60 -10.28
N MET A 356 -4.72 16.36 -9.84
CA MET A 356 -4.84 15.19 -10.72
C MET A 356 -5.97 15.32 -11.71
N LYS A 357 -7.18 15.70 -11.25
CA LYS A 357 -8.36 15.90 -12.13
C LYS A 357 -8.18 17.04 -13.15
N LYS A 358 -7.44 18.10 -12.80
CA LYS A 358 -7.09 19.14 -13.78
C LYS A 358 -6.11 18.63 -14.84
N GLY A 359 -5.19 17.75 -14.46
CA GLY A 359 -4.26 17.12 -15.39
C GLY A 359 -4.97 16.23 -16.43
N GLU A 360 -5.95 15.44 -16.03
CA GLU A 360 -6.74 14.59 -16.94
C GLU A 360 -7.58 15.39 -17.94
N LYS A 361 -8.18 16.52 -17.51
CA LYS A 361 -9.01 17.36 -18.38
C LYS A 361 -8.20 18.18 -19.41
N ALA A 362 -6.91 18.33 -19.23
CA ALA A 362 -6.05 19.03 -20.18
C ALA A 362 -5.57 18.12 -21.33
N ASP A 363 -5.79 16.81 -21.23
CA ASP A 363 -5.33 15.79 -22.20
C ASP A 363 -6.49 15.12 -22.97
N GLY A 364 -7.74 15.46 -22.71
CA GLY A 364 -8.94 15.06 -23.47
C GLY A 364 -9.52 16.26 -24.19
#